data_c77ae055f9eae16dcd7c2ce2e6aa1f74
#
_entry.id   c77ae055f9eae16dcd7c2ce2e6aa1f74
#
_cell.length_a   1.000
_cell.length_b   1.000
_cell.length_c   1.000
_cell.angle_alpha   90.00
_cell.angle_beta   90.00
_cell.angle_gamma   90.00
#
_symmetry.space_group_name_H-M   'P 1'
#
loop_
_entity.id
_entity.type
_entity.pdbx_description
1 polymer ?
#
loop_
_entity_poly.entity_id
_entity_poly.type
_entity_poly.pdbx_seq_one_letter_code
_entity_poly.pdbx_strand_id
1 'polypeptide(L)'
;MDNNEFDVIVVGSGASGATLARDLSRRGLKVLLLERGAARTMTEKLSDIAAIAREFPVAEGPGAGRMKATTAYTVGGATSIYFGVCKLPTAETFDKLGIDLTRELEEVRRELPIADVTEAFLPPQSIAVRDSARALGYPMKMHPMLIDTSKCPQGRYAYEAKWKATDFLNEAVANGTRLVTRARVERVIVEGGRAAGVEYRDGQGGGLRKAWGRKIVLCAGSPATPKLLIDAGIDDVGSRGFFCKPAFMVFGSLPGLAGRDAFLGMTECDLGNGVTLGDGAMTASLFKLFMLSNLKPLRMFAHASTVSVAVALNDAQGGTIDAAGRYRKHIAPEELDKLEAAEGIARRILENAGARGIFRSKYVAGTPGGVLWVGEHLDRDLQTRIPDLYVCDQSLVPDVKITPLVVLVCLAKRLANHLALSLREPVVPEPVPSAAVA
;
A
#
# COMPACT_ATOMS: atom_id res chain seq x y z
N MET A 1 23.41 -7.18 31.19
CA MET A 1 23.30 -8.28 30.22
C MET A 1 22.60 -7.70 28.99
N ASP A 2 23.28 -7.64 27.83
CA ASP A 2 22.66 -7.16 26.60
C ASP A 2 21.53 -8.09 26.21
N ASN A 3 20.31 -7.65 26.50
CA ASN A 3 19.09 -8.40 26.18
C ASN A 3 18.73 -8.36 24.67
N ASN A 4 19.60 -7.78 23.83
CA ASN A 4 19.32 -7.59 22.40
C ASN A 4 19.59 -8.87 21.62
N GLU A 5 18.55 -9.70 21.45
CA GLU A 5 18.60 -10.90 20.63
C GLU A 5 18.79 -10.58 19.14
N PHE A 6 18.28 -9.39 18.68
CA PHE A 6 18.30 -8.95 17.28
C PHE A 6 18.93 -7.56 17.14
N ASP A 7 19.58 -7.33 16.00
CA ASP A 7 20.05 -6.00 15.62
C ASP A 7 18.84 -5.12 15.21
N VAL A 8 17.91 -5.68 14.43
CA VAL A 8 16.73 -4.98 13.96
C VAL A 8 15.48 -5.86 14.08
N ILE A 9 14.41 -5.29 14.65
CA ILE A 9 13.07 -5.87 14.62
C ILE A 9 12.24 -5.09 13.61
N VAL A 10 11.74 -5.78 12.58
CA VAL A 10 10.85 -5.22 11.54
C VAL A 10 9.43 -5.71 11.79
N VAL A 11 8.47 -4.79 11.88
CA VAL A 11 7.06 -5.08 12.15
C VAL A 11 6.26 -4.91 10.86
N GLY A 12 5.85 -6.02 10.26
CA GLY A 12 5.12 -6.08 8.98
C GLY A 12 5.99 -6.50 7.81
N SER A 13 5.47 -7.39 6.98
CA SER A 13 6.16 -8.04 5.86
C SER A 13 5.77 -7.50 4.48
N GLY A 14 5.15 -6.32 4.42
CA GLY A 14 4.82 -5.63 3.17
C GLY A 14 6.06 -5.17 2.39
N ALA A 15 5.88 -4.34 1.36
CA ALA A 15 6.95 -3.89 0.49
C ALA A 15 8.16 -3.33 1.25
N SER A 16 7.94 -2.42 2.21
CA SER A 16 9.03 -1.82 2.99
C SER A 16 9.71 -2.83 3.91
N GLY A 17 8.92 -3.60 4.68
CA GLY A 17 9.48 -4.55 5.65
C GLY A 17 10.27 -5.67 4.97
N ALA A 18 9.79 -6.16 3.82
CA ALA A 18 10.51 -7.15 3.03
C ALA A 18 11.84 -6.61 2.48
N THR A 19 11.83 -5.37 1.97
CA THR A 19 13.03 -4.70 1.47
C THR A 19 14.05 -4.50 2.58
N LEU A 20 13.61 -3.99 3.74
CA LEU A 20 14.47 -3.81 4.91
C LEU A 20 15.07 -5.14 5.37
N ALA A 21 14.25 -6.17 5.55
CA ALA A 21 14.73 -7.47 6.00
C ALA A 21 15.78 -8.06 5.05
N ARG A 22 15.55 -7.98 3.73
CA ARG A 22 16.50 -8.43 2.72
C ARG A 22 17.81 -7.65 2.77
N ASP A 23 17.72 -6.33 2.72
CA ASP A 23 18.91 -5.49 2.59
C ASP A 23 19.76 -5.47 3.88
N LEU A 24 19.15 -5.62 5.05
CA LEU A 24 19.85 -5.76 6.33
C LEU A 24 20.48 -7.15 6.48
N SER A 25 19.77 -8.23 6.14
CA SER A 25 20.29 -9.59 6.21
C SER A 25 21.46 -9.84 5.24
N ARG A 26 21.40 -9.25 4.03
CA ARG A 26 22.55 -9.23 3.08
C ARG A 26 23.81 -8.61 3.68
N ARG A 27 23.68 -7.75 4.68
CA ARG A 27 24.79 -7.10 5.40
C ARG A 27 25.20 -7.85 6.67
N GLY A 28 24.63 -9.03 6.92
CA GLY A 28 24.95 -9.90 8.06
C GLY A 28 24.29 -9.50 9.37
N LEU A 29 23.33 -8.56 9.36
CA LEU A 29 22.61 -8.15 10.56
C LEU A 29 21.57 -9.19 10.98
N LYS A 30 21.38 -9.39 12.27
CA LYS A 30 20.36 -10.28 12.85
C LYS A 30 19.00 -9.60 12.81
N VAL A 31 18.14 -10.02 11.88
CA VAL A 31 16.81 -9.44 11.68
C VAL A 31 15.72 -10.37 12.17
N LEU A 32 14.81 -9.85 13.00
CA LEU A 32 13.51 -10.46 13.29
C LEU A 32 12.44 -9.72 12.48
N LEU A 33 11.64 -10.45 11.70
CA LEU A 33 10.47 -9.90 11.02
C LEU A 33 9.20 -10.55 11.57
N LEU A 34 8.30 -9.72 12.08
CA LEU A 34 7.02 -10.12 12.65
C LEU A 34 5.88 -9.79 11.69
N GLU A 35 5.14 -10.81 11.25
CA GLU A 35 4.00 -10.65 10.34
C GLU A 35 2.72 -11.13 11.03
N ARG A 36 1.70 -10.26 11.03
CA ARG A 36 0.38 -10.54 11.62
C ARG A 36 -0.37 -11.65 10.91
N GLY A 37 -0.23 -11.71 9.59
CA GLY A 37 -0.89 -12.69 8.72
C GLY A 37 -0.17 -14.04 8.71
N ALA A 38 -0.85 -15.04 8.15
CA ALA A 38 -0.25 -16.34 7.89
C ALA A 38 0.54 -16.34 6.58
N ALA A 39 1.53 -17.22 6.46
CA ALA A 39 2.09 -17.57 5.17
C ALA A 39 1.07 -18.38 4.37
N ARG A 40 0.74 -17.93 3.16
CA ARG A 40 -0.21 -18.58 2.26
C ARG A 40 0.30 -18.53 0.84
N THR A 41 0.19 -19.63 0.12
CA THR A 41 0.32 -19.63 -1.33
C THR A 41 -0.93 -18.99 -1.92
N MET A 42 -0.75 -17.86 -2.60
CA MET A 42 -1.85 -17.13 -3.23
C MET A 42 -2.01 -17.59 -4.67
N THR A 43 -3.24 -17.95 -5.04
CA THR A 43 -3.62 -18.31 -6.43
C THR A 43 -4.63 -17.33 -7.02
N GLU A 44 -4.92 -16.23 -6.32
CA GLU A 44 -5.93 -15.22 -6.67
C GLU A 44 -7.37 -15.77 -6.85
N LYS A 45 -7.65 -16.96 -6.34
CA LYS A 45 -9.02 -17.44 -6.24
C LYS A 45 -9.80 -16.58 -5.24
N LEU A 46 -11.11 -16.50 -5.42
CA LEU A 46 -11.98 -15.74 -4.53
C LEU A 46 -11.80 -16.14 -3.05
N SER A 47 -11.64 -17.43 -2.77
CA SER A 47 -11.35 -17.95 -1.42
C SER A 47 -10.06 -17.42 -0.82
N ASP A 48 -9.01 -17.29 -1.65
CA ASP A 48 -7.71 -16.81 -1.17
C ASP A 48 -7.76 -15.32 -0.84
N ILE A 49 -8.39 -14.52 -1.72
CA ILE A 49 -8.59 -13.08 -1.48
C ILE A 49 -9.43 -12.89 -0.20
N ALA A 50 -10.55 -13.60 -0.06
CA ALA A 50 -11.42 -13.52 1.11
C ALA A 50 -10.71 -13.93 2.41
N ALA A 51 -9.77 -14.87 2.35
CA ALA A 51 -9.02 -15.34 3.50
C ALA A 51 -8.06 -14.28 4.07
N ILE A 52 -7.49 -13.40 3.23
CA ILE A 52 -6.46 -12.42 3.63
C ILE A 52 -6.95 -10.99 3.66
N ALA A 53 -7.90 -10.60 2.79
CA ALA A 53 -8.41 -9.24 2.72
C ALA A 53 -9.14 -8.85 4.01
N ARG A 54 -8.84 -7.66 4.50
CA ARG A 54 -9.50 -7.07 5.66
C ARG A 54 -9.87 -5.64 5.35
N GLU A 55 -11.14 -5.32 5.57
CA GLU A 55 -11.66 -3.98 5.41
C GLU A 55 -11.67 -3.24 6.75
N PHE A 56 -11.41 -1.94 6.69
CA PHE A 56 -11.54 -1.04 7.83
C PHE A 56 -12.16 0.28 7.38
N PRO A 57 -13.02 0.90 8.21
CA PRO A 57 -13.66 2.18 7.87
C PRO A 57 -12.61 3.30 7.88
N VAL A 58 -12.71 4.21 6.92
CA VAL A 58 -11.76 5.31 6.74
C VAL A 58 -12.49 6.64 6.63
N ALA A 59 -13.52 6.71 5.80
CA ALA A 59 -14.25 7.94 5.51
C ALA A 59 -15.74 7.67 5.34
N GLU A 60 -16.52 8.75 5.33
CA GLU A 60 -17.94 8.74 5.00
C GLU A 60 -18.33 10.06 4.29
N GLY A 61 -19.47 10.07 3.64
CA GLY A 61 -19.99 11.28 2.99
C GLY A 61 -21.48 11.21 2.79
N PRO A 62 -22.17 12.37 2.67
CA PRO A 62 -23.58 12.42 2.37
C PRO A 62 -23.91 11.64 1.08
N GLY A 63 -24.88 10.74 1.16
CA GLY A 63 -25.26 9.88 0.02
C GLY A 63 -24.24 8.81 -0.39
N ALA A 64 -22.99 8.92 0.06
CA ALA A 64 -21.92 7.97 -0.26
C ALA A 64 -21.81 6.84 0.79
N GLY A 65 -22.29 7.07 2.00
CA GLY A 65 -22.20 6.13 3.11
C GLY A 65 -20.76 5.96 3.62
N ARG A 66 -20.51 4.85 4.32
CA ARG A 66 -19.17 4.53 4.85
C ARG A 66 -18.27 3.98 3.74
N MET A 67 -17.10 4.57 3.61
CA MET A 67 -16.03 4.12 2.72
C MET A 67 -15.02 3.32 3.52
N LYS A 68 -14.65 2.16 2.99
CA LYS A 68 -13.68 1.27 3.62
C LYS A 68 -12.46 1.11 2.74
N ALA A 69 -11.30 1.10 3.36
CA ALA A 69 -10.06 0.67 2.72
C ALA A 69 -9.85 -0.84 2.95
N THR A 70 -9.15 -1.47 2.01
CA THR A 70 -8.79 -2.89 2.09
C THR A 70 -7.29 -3.04 2.29
N THR A 71 -6.90 -3.90 3.23
CA THR A 71 -5.53 -4.35 3.43
C THR A 71 -5.46 -5.88 3.39
N ALA A 72 -4.25 -6.45 3.35
CA ALA A 72 -4.07 -7.90 3.37
C ALA A 72 -3.26 -8.34 4.59
N TYR A 73 -3.78 -9.33 5.33
CA TYR A 73 -3.08 -9.97 6.44
C TYR A 73 -2.51 -11.31 5.96
N THR A 74 -1.33 -11.23 5.37
CA THR A 74 -0.55 -12.35 4.86
C THR A 74 0.91 -11.95 4.71
N VAL A 75 1.81 -12.90 4.63
CA VAL A 75 3.21 -12.65 4.25
C VAL A 75 3.24 -11.95 2.89
N GLY A 76 3.98 -10.86 2.79
CA GLY A 76 4.00 -9.96 1.62
C GLY A 76 2.98 -8.82 1.67
N GLY A 77 2.05 -8.84 2.64
CA GLY A 77 1.08 -7.77 2.86
C GLY A 77 0.24 -7.44 1.63
N ALA A 78 -0.06 -6.16 1.44
CA ALA A 78 -0.90 -5.66 0.35
C ALA A 78 -0.35 -5.94 -1.06
N THR A 79 0.95 -6.27 -1.21
CA THR A 79 1.50 -6.68 -2.52
C THR A 79 0.91 -7.99 -3.04
N SER A 80 0.22 -8.76 -2.20
CA SER A 80 -0.50 -9.96 -2.60
C SER A 80 -1.82 -9.68 -3.35
N ILE A 81 -2.39 -8.47 -3.18
CA ILE A 81 -3.70 -8.10 -3.76
C ILE A 81 -3.67 -6.79 -4.57
N TYR A 82 -2.51 -6.15 -4.75
CA TYR A 82 -2.40 -4.93 -5.54
C TYR A 82 -2.54 -5.21 -7.05
N PHE A 83 -2.69 -4.15 -7.83
CA PHE A 83 -3.05 -4.25 -9.24
C PHE A 83 -1.85 -4.25 -10.20
N GLY A 84 -0.64 -4.06 -9.72
CA GLY A 84 0.56 -4.01 -10.56
C GLY A 84 0.87 -2.63 -11.13
N VAL A 85 0.05 -1.62 -10.86
CA VAL A 85 0.29 -0.24 -11.34
C VAL A 85 1.59 0.31 -10.77
N CYS A 86 2.42 0.89 -11.64
CA CYS A 86 3.71 1.46 -11.29
C CYS A 86 3.82 2.89 -11.82
N LYS A 87 3.60 3.87 -10.95
CA LYS A 87 3.96 5.26 -11.24
C LYS A 87 5.25 5.57 -10.51
N LEU A 88 6.29 5.91 -11.28
CA LEU A 88 7.59 6.24 -10.70
C LEU A 88 7.51 7.59 -9.97
N PRO A 89 8.20 7.72 -8.83
CA PRO A 89 8.31 9.01 -8.16
C PRO A 89 9.08 10.01 -9.04
N THR A 90 8.73 11.27 -8.88
CA THR A 90 9.34 12.42 -9.55
C THR A 90 10.12 13.28 -8.56
N ALA A 91 10.85 14.28 -9.03
CA ALA A 91 11.47 15.27 -8.15
C ALA A 91 10.46 15.92 -7.20
N GLU A 92 9.25 16.26 -7.69
CA GLU A 92 8.15 16.78 -6.85
C GLU A 92 7.77 15.81 -5.71
N THR A 93 7.84 14.50 -5.97
CA THR A 93 7.61 13.49 -4.93
C THR A 93 8.67 13.57 -3.83
N PHE A 94 9.93 13.75 -4.22
CA PHE A 94 11.06 13.86 -3.28
C PHE A 94 11.01 15.16 -2.48
N ASP A 95 10.64 16.27 -3.13
CA ASP A 95 10.44 17.56 -2.45
C ASP A 95 9.34 17.46 -1.38
N LYS A 96 8.20 16.82 -1.70
CA LYS A 96 7.11 16.61 -0.75
C LYS A 96 7.49 15.69 0.41
N LEU A 97 8.35 14.70 0.17
CA LEU A 97 8.90 13.82 1.20
C LEU A 97 9.94 14.52 2.07
N GLY A 98 10.61 15.55 1.57
CA GLY A 98 11.77 16.18 2.20
C GLY A 98 13.02 15.29 2.18
N ILE A 99 13.04 14.25 1.31
CA ILE A 99 14.12 13.28 1.18
C ILE A 99 14.38 13.03 -0.31
N ASP A 100 15.62 13.23 -0.76
CA ASP A 100 16.04 12.80 -2.10
C ASP A 100 16.27 11.28 -2.11
N LEU A 101 15.60 10.60 -3.02
CA LEU A 101 15.65 9.15 -3.23
C LEU A 101 16.16 8.78 -4.64
N THR A 102 16.84 9.70 -5.30
CA THR A 102 17.33 9.51 -6.70
C THR A 102 18.20 8.26 -6.81
N ARG A 103 19.13 8.08 -5.89
CA ARG A 103 20.02 6.92 -5.87
C ARG A 103 19.24 5.61 -5.66
N GLU A 104 18.36 5.57 -4.68
CA GLU A 104 17.55 4.39 -4.38
C GLU A 104 16.58 4.08 -5.52
N LEU A 105 16.07 5.10 -6.22
CA LEU A 105 15.21 4.89 -7.38
C LEU A 105 15.97 4.23 -8.54
N GLU A 106 17.23 4.60 -8.78
CA GLU A 106 18.06 3.93 -9.78
C GLU A 106 18.34 2.47 -9.44
N GLU A 107 18.55 2.15 -8.15
CA GLU A 107 18.70 0.78 -7.69
C GLU A 107 17.38 0.00 -7.88
N VAL A 108 16.25 0.58 -7.49
CA VAL A 108 14.92 -0.03 -7.62
C VAL A 108 14.56 -0.31 -9.07
N ARG A 109 14.91 0.58 -10.01
CA ARG A 109 14.71 0.35 -11.45
C ARG A 109 15.47 -0.88 -11.98
N ARG A 110 16.58 -1.24 -11.36
CA ARG A 110 17.36 -2.43 -11.73
C ARG A 110 16.86 -3.71 -11.07
N GLU A 111 16.27 -3.58 -9.89
CA GLU A 111 15.86 -4.74 -9.08
C GLU A 111 14.41 -5.16 -9.28
N LEU A 112 13.52 -4.22 -9.59
CA LEU A 112 12.10 -4.51 -9.76
C LEU A 112 11.73 -4.66 -11.24
N PRO A 113 10.78 -5.55 -11.58
CA PRO A 113 10.34 -5.76 -12.96
C PRO A 113 9.38 -4.62 -13.39
N ILE A 114 9.92 -3.42 -13.54
CA ILE A 114 9.18 -2.26 -14.03
C ILE A 114 9.16 -2.34 -15.55
N ALA A 115 7.97 -2.51 -16.12
CA ALA A 115 7.79 -2.68 -17.56
C ALA A 115 6.90 -1.60 -18.17
N ASP A 116 7.35 -1.01 -19.26
CA ASP A 116 6.53 -0.25 -20.18
C ASP A 116 5.72 -1.24 -21.03
N VAL A 117 4.46 -1.44 -20.65
CA VAL A 117 3.59 -2.39 -21.36
C VAL A 117 3.04 -1.80 -22.64
N THR A 118 2.89 -2.66 -23.65
CA THR A 118 2.36 -2.28 -24.97
C THR A 118 0.85 -2.56 -25.05
N GLU A 119 0.20 -2.12 -26.13
CA GLU A 119 -1.21 -2.38 -26.40
C GLU A 119 -1.57 -3.88 -26.43
N ALA A 120 -0.60 -4.77 -26.71
CA ALA A 120 -0.79 -6.21 -26.68
C ALA A 120 -1.24 -6.75 -25.30
N PHE A 121 -0.96 -6.00 -24.23
CA PHE A 121 -1.40 -6.34 -22.88
C PHE A 121 -2.84 -5.95 -22.60
N LEU A 122 -3.42 -5.00 -23.38
CA LEU A 122 -4.79 -4.55 -23.17
C LEU A 122 -5.78 -5.65 -23.57
N PRO A 123 -6.68 -6.05 -22.66
CA PRO A 123 -7.75 -6.97 -23.01
C PRO A 123 -8.85 -6.23 -23.80
N PRO A 124 -9.74 -6.94 -24.51
CA PRO A 124 -10.81 -6.33 -25.30
C PRO A 124 -11.65 -5.30 -24.55
N GLN A 125 -11.93 -5.53 -23.26
CA GLN A 125 -12.69 -4.60 -22.41
C GLN A 125 -11.94 -3.29 -22.15
N SER A 126 -10.63 -3.31 -21.95
CA SER A 126 -9.83 -2.09 -21.80
C SER A 126 -9.72 -1.32 -23.10
N ILE A 127 -9.56 -2.02 -24.23
CA ILE A 127 -9.54 -1.40 -25.56
C ILE A 127 -10.86 -0.68 -25.84
N ALA A 128 -12.01 -1.33 -25.60
CA ALA A 128 -13.32 -0.73 -25.80
C ALA A 128 -13.53 0.54 -24.97
N VAL A 129 -13.14 0.53 -23.69
CA VAL A 129 -13.22 1.70 -22.80
C VAL A 129 -12.29 2.81 -23.25
N ARG A 130 -11.01 2.49 -23.54
CA ARG A 130 -10.00 3.45 -23.98
C ARG A 130 -10.40 4.16 -25.27
N ASP A 131 -10.82 3.39 -26.27
CA ASP A 131 -11.16 3.93 -27.60
C ASP A 131 -12.42 4.80 -27.53
N SER A 132 -13.40 4.36 -26.75
CA SER A 132 -14.60 5.16 -26.48
C SER A 132 -14.27 6.47 -25.73
N ALA A 133 -13.42 6.40 -24.71
CA ALA A 133 -13.00 7.58 -23.97
C ALA A 133 -12.24 8.57 -24.88
N ARG A 134 -11.34 8.08 -25.71
CA ARG A 134 -10.60 8.90 -26.68
C ARG A 134 -11.51 9.58 -27.69
N ALA A 135 -12.51 8.87 -28.19
CA ALA A 135 -13.50 9.42 -29.12
C ALA A 135 -14.33 10.56 -28.50
N LEU A 136 -14.49 10.56 -27.17
CA LEU A 136 -15.15 11.62 -26.41
C LEU A 136 -14.20 12.71 -25.88
N GLY A 137 -12.92 12.70 -26.28
CA GLY A 137 -11.93 13.69 -25.90
C GLY A 137 -11.24 13.44 -24.56
N TYR A 138 -11.37 12.23 -23.98
CA TYR A 138 -10.68 11.81 -22.76
C TYR A 138 -9.49 10.89 -23.09
N PRO A 139 -8.25 11.43 -23.18
CA PRO A 139 -7.10 10.67 -23.68
C PRO A 139 -6.56 9.71 -22.60
N MET A 140 -7.10 8.52 -22.55
CA MET A 140 -6.54 7.47 -21.70
C MET A 140 -5.15 7.07 -22.18
N LYS A 141 -4.15 7.24 -21.29
CA LYS A 141 -2.74 6.92 -21.51
C LYS A 141 -2.35 5.69 -20.72
N MET A 142 -1.54 4.83 -21.31
CA MET A 142 -0.91 3.71 -20.60
C MET A 142 0.20 4.24 -19.68
N HIS A 143 0.45 3.52 -18.63
CA HIS A 143 1.57 3.77 -17.71
C HIS A 143 2.32 2.48 -17.38
N PRO A 144 3.55 2.57 -16.86
CA PRO A 144 4.34 1.40 -16.50
C PRO A 144 3.63 0.50 -15.50
N MET A 145 3.92 -0.77 -15.57
CA MET A 145 3.41 -1.80 -14.66
C MET A 145 4.58 -2.48 -13.94
N LEU A 146 4.34 -2.91 -12.72
CA LEU A 146 5.31 -3.65 -11.92
C LEU A 146 5.10 -5.15 -12.13
N ILE A 147 5.45 -5.61 -13.33
CA ILE A 147 5.24 -6.97 -13.80
C ILE A 147 6.44 -7.50 -14.58
N ASP A 148 6.72 -8.77 -14.41
CA ASP A 148 7.64 -9.53 -15.27
C ASP A 148 6.89 -9.98 -16.54
N THR A 149 7.10 -9.26 -17.64
CA THR A 149 6.40 -9.51 -18.91
C THR A 149 6.71 -10.88 -19.51
N SER A 150 7.85 -11.50 -19.15
CA SER A 150 8.19 -12.85 -19.61
C SER A 150 7.23 -13.92 -19.09
N LYS A 151 6.55 -13.63 -17.98
CA LYS A 151 5.52 -14.50 -17.39
C LYS A 151 4.11 -14.24 -17.94
N CYS A 152 3.97 -13.33 -18.90
CA CYS A 152 2.70 -12.96 -19.51
C CYS A 152 2.58 -13.50 -20.95
N PRO A 153 2.20 -14.77 -21.15
CA PRO A 153 2.15 -15.35 -22.49
C PRO A 153 1.18 -14.56 -23.37
N GLN A 154 1.65 -14.11 -24.53
CA GLN A 154 0.87 -13.28 -25.48
C GLN A 154 0.27 -12.00 -24.85
N GLY A 155 0.94 -11.38 -23.87
CA GLY A 155 0.42 -10.21 -23.15
C GLY A 155 -0.79 -10.49 -22.24
N ARG A 156 -1.06 -11.76 -21.93
CA ARG A 156 -2.19 -12.12 -21.07
C ARG A 156 -1.83 -11.97 -19.59
N TYR A 157 -2.84 -11.67 -18.80
CA TYR A 157 -2.71 -11.60 -17.36
C TYR A 157 -2.14 -12.91 -16.76
N ALA A 158 -1.18 -12.74 -15.85
CA ALA A 158 -0.67 -13.80 -14.99
C ALA A 158 -0.42 -13.23 -13.59
N TYR A 159 -0.97 -13.87 -12.57
CA TYR A 159 -0.77 -13.42 -11.17
C TYR A 159 0.71 -13.44 -10.79
N GLU A 160 1.44 -14.45 -11.26
CA GLU A 160 2.87 -14.64 -10.99
C GLU A 160 3.75 -13.58 -11.64
N ALA A 161 3.24 -12.87 -12.63
CA ALA A 161 3.96 -11.77 -13.27
C ALA A 161 4.07 -10.53 -12.39
N LYS A 162 3.09 -10.30 -11.51
CA LYS A 162 3.15 -9.16 -10.56
C LYS A 162 4.29 -9.37 -9.57
N TRP A 163 5.15 -8.37 -9.40
CA TRP A 163 6.13 -8.39 -8.33
C TRP A 163 5.44 -8.46 -6.97
N LYS A 164 5.99 -9.23 -6.04
CA LYS A 164 5.47 -9.37 -4.69
C LYS A 164 6.60 -9.27 -3.67
N ALA A 165 6.30 -8.69 -2.53
CA ALA A 165 7.25 -8.57 -1.43
C ALA A 165 7.79 -9.94 -0.95
N THR A 166 7.06 -11.04 -1.23
CA THR A 166 7.50 -12.40 -0.95
C THR A 166 8.80 -12.78 -1.65
N ASP A 167 9.10 -12.17 -2.82
CA ASP A 167 10.35 -12.44 -3.54
C ASP A 167 11.55 -11.96 -2.71
N PHE A 168 11.45 -10.77 -2.13
CA PHE A 168 12.48 -10.23 -1.23
C PHE A 168 12.52 -10.94 0.12
N LEU A 169 11.36 -11.37 0.64
CA LEU A 169 11.29 -12.12 1.89
C LEU A 169 11.93 -13.49 1.81
N ASN A 170 11.74 -14.20 0.70
CA ASN A 170 12.37 -15.50 0.50
C ASN A 170 13.90 -15.37 0.55
N GLU A 171 14.44 -14.34 -0.07
CA GLU A 171 15.87 -14.04 0.00
C GLU A 171 16.30 -13.64 1.41
N ALA A 172 15.54 -12.79 2.10
CA ALA A 172 15.81 -12.38 3.46
C ALA A 172 15.90 -13.59 4.41
N VAL A 173 14.96 -14.53 4.29
CA VAL A 173 14.94 -15.75 5.08
C VAL A 173 16.14 -16.65 4.74
N ALA A 174 16.49 -16.78 3.45
CA ALA A 174 17.68 -17.53 3.03
C ALA A 174 18.98 -16.92 3.59
N ASN A 175 19.02 -15.60 3.81
CA ASN A 175 20.13 -14.88 4.44
C ASN A 175 20.05 -14.84 5.98
N GLY A 176 19.15 -15.61 6.61
CA GLY A 176 19.09 -15.76 8.07
C GLY A 176 18.10 -14.85 8.79
N THR A 177 17.27 -14.07 8.08
CA THR A 177 16.16 -13.34 8.72
C THR A 177 15.19 -14.33 9.39
N ARG A 178 14.90 -14.12 10.67
CA ARG A 178 13.87 -14.88 11.39
C ARG A 178 12.50 -14.28 11.10
N LEU A 179 11.70 -14.96 10.27
CA LEU A 179 10.31 -14.61 9.99
C LEU A 179 9.37 -15.34 10.95
N VAL A 180 8.55 -14.59 11.70
CA VAL A 180 7.49 -15.14 12.56
C VAL A 180 6.15 -14.67 12.00
N THR A 181 5.33 -15.62 11.54
CA THR A 181 4.00 -15.37 11.01
C THR A 181 2.93 -15.55 12.08
N ARG A 182 1.72 -14.99 11.84
CA ARG A 182 0.63 -14.92 12.83
C ARG A 182 1.06 -14.22 14.13
N ALA A 183 2.05 -13.35 14.03
CA ALA A 183 2.61 -12.58 15.11
C ALA A 183 2.06 -11.15 15.08
N ARG A 184 1.06 -10.86 15.90
CA ARG A 184 0.49 -9.51 16.01
C ARG A 184 1.23 -8.72 17.06
N VAL A 185 1.99 -7.71 16.65
CA VAL A 185 2.59 -6.75 17.57
C VAL A 185 1.48 -5.93 18.22
N GLU A 186 1.50 -5.89 19.55
CA GLU A 186 0.53 -5.18 20.39
C GLU A 186 1.08 -3.82 20.82
N ARG A 187 2.36 -3.73 21.13
CA ARG A 187 3.02 -2.48 21.53
C ARG A 187 4.53 -2.51 21.31
N VAL A 188 5.11 -1.34 21.20
CA VAL A 188 6.57 -1.12 21.31
C VAL A 188 6.94 -1.06 22.78
N ILE A 189 8.03 -1.71 23.16
CA ILE A 189 8.60 -1.63 24.51
C ILE A 189 9.59 -0.46 24.52
N VAL A 190 9.33 0.53 25.37
CA VAL A 190 10.21 1.68 25.58
C VAL A 190 10.85 1.56 26.96
N GLU A 191 12.19 1.56 27.01
CA GLU A 191 12.97 1.51 28.24
C GLU A 191 14.00 2.62 28.24
N GLY A 192 14.13 3.35 29.34
CA GLY A 192 15.04 4.50 29.44
C GLY A 192 14.79 5.58 28.36
N GLY A 193 13.53 5.73 27.91
CA GLY A 193 13.17 6.68 26.86
C GLY A 193 13.51 6.25 25.43
N ARG A 194 13.99 5.02 25.21
CA ARG A 194 14.37 4.47 23.89
C ARG A 194 13.55 3.22 23.56
N ALA A 195 13.31 2.95 22.30
CA ALA A 195 12.71 1.69 21.87
C ALA A 195 13.72 0.54 22.06
N ALA A 196 13.31 -0.49 22.81
CA ALA A 196 14.17 -1.62 23.17
C ALA A 196 13.63 -2.95 22.63
N GLY A 197 12.36 -3.01 22.20
CA GLY A 197 11.76 -4.23 21.72
C GLY A 197 10.29 -4.07 21.38
N VAL A 198 9.63 -5.21 21.19
CA VAL A 198 8.19 -5.26 20.95
C VAL A 198 7.53 -6.38 21.76
N GLU A 199 6.28 -6.17 22.09
CA GLU A 199 5.42 -7.20 22.67
C GLU A 199 4.41 -7.64 21.60
N TYR A 200 4.32 -8.93 21.35
CA TYR A 200 3.47 -9.48 20.30
C TYR A 200 2.74 -10.72 20.75
N ARG A 201 1.56 -10.93 20.20
CA ARG A 201 0.77 -12.13 20.39
C ARG A 201 1.11 -13.16 19.32
N ASP A 202 1.56 -14.33 19.76
CA ASP A 202 1.83 -15.47 18.89
C ASP A 202 0.54 -16.26 18.65
N GLY A 203 0.02 -16.21 17.41
CA GLY A 203 -1.20 -16.92 17.03
C GLY A 203 -1.03 -18.45 16.91
N GLN A 204 0.17 -18.97 17.06
CA GLN A 204 0.43 -20.43 17.03
C GLN A 204 0.43 -21.06 18.41
N GLY A 205 0.65 -20.28 19.46
CA GLY A 205 0.68 -20.78 20.84
C GLY A 205 -0.09 -19.92 21.85
N GLY A 206 -0.76 -18.85 21.37
CA GLY A 206 -1.71 -18.05 22.14
C GLY A 206 -1.15 -17.13 23.21
N GLY A 207 0.16 -17.13 23.46
CA GLY A 207 0.81 -16.33 24.50
C GLY A 207 1.25 -14.94 24.04
N LEU A 208 1.33 -14.00 24.97
CA LEU A 208 2.02 -12.75 24.80
C LEU A 208 3.51 -13.00 24.93
N ARG A 209 4.30 -12.56 23.94
CA ARG A 209 5.74 -12.74 23.89
C ARG A 209 6.43 -11.41 23.75
N LYS A 210 7.69 -11.33 24.17
CA LYS A 210 8.57 -10.17 23.97
C LYS A 210 9.73 -10.54 23.06
N ALA A 211 10.14 -9.60 22.23
CA ALA A 211 11.38 -9.69 21.46
C ALA A 211 12.17 -8.39 21.68
N TRP A 212 13.47 -8.54 21.85
CA TRP A 212 14.38 -7.43 22.13
C TRP A 212 15.29 -7.19 20.94
N GLY A 213 15.53 -5.92 20.63
CA GLY A 213 16.36 -5.53 19.50
C GLY A 213 16.88 -4.11 19.63
N ARG A 214 18.03 -3.84 18.99
CA ARG A 214 18.70 -2.54 19.05
C ARG A 214 17.93 -1.44 18.28
N LYS A 215 17.24 -1.81 17.22
CA LYS A 215 16.43 -0.90 16.40
C LYS A 215 15.07 -1.54 16.09
N ILE A 216 14.01 -0.75 16.17
CA ILE A 216 12.63 -1.18 15.90
C ILE A 216 12.11 -0.39 14.70
N VAL A 217 11.66 -1.08 13.65
CA VAL A 217 11.11 -0.44 12.44
C VAL A 217 9.66 -0.86 12.24
N LEU A 218 8.74 0.08 12.32
CA LEU A 218 7.33 -0.13 12.04
C LEU A 218 7.08 -0.04 10.53
N CYS A 219 6.68 -1.17 9.94
CA CYS A 219 6.24 -1.34 8.56
C CYS A 219 4.83 -1.95 8.51
N ALA A 220 4.03 -1.70 9.57
CA ALA A 220 2.74 -2.36 9.78
C ALA A 220 1.60 -1.76 8.94
N GLY A 221 1.89 -0.71 8.20
CA GLY A 221 0.94 0.02 7.36
C GLY A 221 0.01 0.93 8.14
N SER A 222 -0.69 1.79 7.40
CA SER A 222 -1.60 2.78 8.00
C SER A 222 -2.64 2.18 8.95
N PRO A 223 -3.16 0.94 8.79
CA PRO A 223 -4.11 0.40 9.75
C PRO A 223 -3.56 0.11 11.14
N ALA A 224 -2.23 -0.04 11.29
CA ALA A 224 -1.62 -0.50 12.53
C ALA A 224 -0.55 0.45 13.09
N THR A 225 0.29 1.02 12.24
CA THR A 225 1.40 1.90 12.67
C THR A 225 0.94 3.07 13.52
N PRO A 226 -0.13 3.82 13.18
CA PRO A 226 -0.59 4.92 14.03
C PRO A 226 -0.92 4.49 15.46
N LYS A 227 -1.62 3.38 15.62
CA LYS A 227 -1.96 2.86 16.95
C LYS A 227 -0.72 2.48 17.76
N LEU A 228 0.26 1.83 17.12
CA LEU A 228 1.51 1.44 17.79
C LEU A 228 2.31 2.66 18.25
N LEU A 229 2.30 3.74 17.48
CA LEU A 229 2.96 5.01 17.84
C LEU A 229 2.23 5.73 18.98
N ILE A 230 0.90 5.83 18.90
CA ILE A 230 0.09 6.43 19.99
C ILE A 230 0.32 5.66 21.30
N ASP A 231 0.30 4.33 21.26
CA ASP A 231 0.55 3.48 22.44
C ASP A 231 1.99 3.61 22.98
N ALA A 232 2.94 4.02 22.13
CA ALA A 232 4.31 4.31 22.52
C ALA A 232 4.48 5.74 23.09
N GLY A 233 3.43 6.57 23.10
CA GLY A 233 3.44 7.94 23.60
C GLY A 233 3.70 9.01 22.55
N ILE A 234 3.51 8.69 21.25
CA ILE A 234 3.53 9.66 20.15
C ILE A 234 2.08 10.04 19.84
N ASP A 235 1.59 11.10 20.44
CA ASP A 235 0.18 11.50 20.49
C ASP A 235 -0.26 12.46 19.35
N ASP A 236 0.69 13.05 18.66
CA ASP A 236 0.48 13.94 17.52
C ASP A 236 0.32 13.24 16.16
N VAL A 237 0.27 11.91 16.15
CA VAL A 237 0.04 11.10 14.94
C VAL A 237 -1.26 11.51 14.26
N GLY A 238 -1.16 11.89 12.98
CA GLY A 238 -2.31 12.36 12.21
C GLY A 238 -2.76 13.78 12.56
N SER A 239 -1.90 14.61 13.18
CA SER A 239 -2.15 16.03 13.50
C SER A 239 -2.65 16.83 12.29
N ARG A 240 -2.18 16.51 11.08
CA ARG A 240 -2.63 17.11 9.82
C ARG A 240 -3.79 16.35 9.15
N GLY A 241 -4.33 15.31 9.80
CA GLY A 241 -5.29 14.41 9.18
C GLY A 241 -4.61 13.40 8.22
N PHE A 242 -5.33 13.01 7.17
CA PHE A 242 -4.89 12.03 6.17
C PHE A 242 -5.68 12.18 4.86
N PHE A 243 -5.21 11.55 3.79
CA PHE A 243 -5.99 11.32 2.56
C PHE A 243 -6.33 9.84 2.43
N CYS A 244 -7.38 9.49 1.66
CA CYS A 244 -7.81 8.10 1.51
C CYS A 244 -8.29 7.72 0.11
N LYS A 245 -8.18 8.61 -0.88
CA LYS A 245 -8.49 8.33 -2.28
C LYS A 245 -9.86 7.67 -2.49
N PRO A 246 -10.98 8.35 -2.23
CA PRO A 246 -12.31 7.83 -2.49
C PRO A 246 -12.47 7.40 -3.96
N ALA A 247 -13.06 6.23 -4.19
CA ALA A 247 -13.20 5.67 -5.52
C ALA A 247 -14.46 4.82 -5.66
N PHE A 248 -14.88 4.59 -6.90
CA PHE A 248 -15.89 3.63 -7.27
C PHE A 248 -15.67 3.12 -8.69
N MET A 249 -16.43 2.11 -9.07
CA MET A 249 -16.45 1.56 -10.43
C MET A 249 -17.81 1.80 -11.08
N VAL A 250 -17.81 2.16 -12.36
CA VAL A 250 -19.01 2.15 -13.20
C VAL A 250 -18.91 0.96 -14.15
N PHE A 251 -19.88 0.06 -14.08
CA PHE A 251 -19.93 -1.17 -14.86
C PHE A 251 -21.03 -1.10 -15.92
N GLY A 252 -20.81 -1.73 -17.09
CA GLY A 252 -21.81 -1.92 -18.13
C GLY A 252 -21.61 -3.26 -18.82
N SER A 253 -22.68 -3.82 -19.38
CA SER A 253 -22.63 -5.04 -20.21
C SER A 253 -22.47 -4.64 -21.66
N LEU A 254 -21.45 -5.17 -22.35
CA LEU A 254 -21.19 -4.97 -23.77
C LEU A 254 -21.41 -6.31 -24.51
N PRO A 255 -22.51 -6.45 -25.25
CA PRO A 255 -22.80 -7.68 -26.01
C PRO A 255 -21.72 -7.98 -27.04
N GLY A 256 -21.37 -9.25 -27.20
CA GLY A 256 -20.33 -9.70 -28.13
C GLY A 256 -18.89 -9.49 -27.68
N LEU A 257 -18.65 -8.87 -26.50
CA LEU A 257 -17.33 -8.74 -25.94
C LEU A 257 -16.80 -10.11 -25.49
N ALA A 258 -15.55 -10.42 -25.86
CA ALA A 258 -14.81 -11.58 -25.38
C ALA A 258 -13.76 -11.12 -24.34
N GLY A 259 -14.21 -10.56 -23.22
CA GLY A 259 -13.37 -10.07 -22.14
C GLY A 259 -12.61 -11.19 -21.46
N ARG A 260 -11.44 -10.86 -20.89
CA ARG A 260 -10.54 -11.80 -20.23
C ARG A 260 -9.96 -11.20 -18.95
N ASP A 261 -9.29 -12.00 -18.14
CA ASP A 261 -8.55 -11.53 -16.98
C ASP A 261 -7.52 -10.46 -17.37
N ALA A 262 -7.39 -9.45 -16.53
CA ALA A 262 -6.59 -8.26 -16.80
C ALA A 262 -5.90 -7.71 -15.55
N PHE A 263 -4.83 -6.98 -15.76
CA PHE A 263 -4.28 -6.05 -14.76
C PHE A 263 -5.20 -4.83 -14.69
N LEU A 264 -5.71 -4.52 -13.49
CA LEU A 264 -6.59 -3.37 -13.30
C LEU A 264 -5.82 -2.06 -13.45
N GLY A 265 -6.43 -1.09 -14.16
CA GLY A 265 -5.93 0.26 -14.24
C GLY A 265 -4.68 0.43 -15.11
N MET A 266 -4.59 -0.28 -16.23
CA MET A 266 -3.48 -0.15 -17.18
C MET A 266 -3.50 1.18 -17.94
N THR A 267 -4.67 1.78 -18.11
CA THR A 267 -4.85 3.08 -18.75
C THR A 267 -5.56 4.06 -17.83
N GLU A 268 -5.21 5.34 -17.93
CA GLU A 268 -5.72 6.40 -17.06
C GLU A 268 -5.84 7.73 -17.80
N CYS A 269 -6.84 8.53 -17.42
CA CYS A 269 -7.01 9.92 -17.82
C CYS A 269 -7.22 10.79 -16.58
N ASP A 270 -6.41 11.83 -16.41
CA ASP A 270 -6.63 12.88 -15.40
C ASP A 270 -7.62 13.91 -15.96
N LEU A 271 -8.68 14.20 -15.22
CA LEU A 271 -9.69 15.21 -15.60
C LEU A 271 -9.28 16.63 -15.23
N GLY A 272 -8.11 16.84 -14.60
CA GLY A 272 -7.60 18.17 -14.24
C GLY A 272 -8.20 18.80 -12.98
N ASN A 273 -9.25 18.18 -12.42
CA ASN A 273 -9.97 18.69 -11.24
C ASN A 273 -9.72 17.82 -9.97
N GLY A 274 -8.68 17.00 -9.98
CA GLY A 274 -8.34 16.06 -8.93
C GLY A 274 -9.01 14.68 -9.08
N VAL A 275 -9.80 14.45 -10.14
CA VAL A 275 -10.41 13.15 -10.41
C VAL A 275 -9.68 12.46 -11.55
N THR A 276 -9.44 11.17 -11.41
CA THR A 276 -8.88 10.31 -12.47
C THR A 276 -9.88 9.25 -12.90
N LEU A 277 -9.90 8.98 -14.21
CA LEU A 277 -10.60 7.86 -14.80
C LEU A 277 -9.59 6.79 -15.21
N GLY A 278 -9.82 5.53 -14.86
CA GLY A 278 -9.00 4.40 -15.28
C GLY A 278 -9.85 3.35 -15.99
N ASP A 279 -9.23 2.50 -16.82
CA ASP A 279 -9.94 1.31 -17.24
C ASP A 279 -10.14 0.38 -16.04
N GLY A 280 -11.31 -0.21 -15.96
CA GLY A 280 -11.72 -1.04 -14.84
C GLY A 280 -11.60 -2.54 -15.11
N ALA A 281 -10.89 -2.94 -16.15
CA ALA A 281 -10.69 -4.36 -16.44
C ALA A 281 -9.95 -5.04 -15.27
N MET A 282 -10.40 -6.23 -14.91
CA MET A 282 -9.91 -6.95 -13.74
C MET A 282 -10.01 -8.45 -13.92
N THR A 283 -9.49 -9.23 -12.96
CA THR A 283 -9.67 -10.68 -12.97
C THR A 283 -11.11 -11.07 -12.64
N ALA A 284 -11.53 -12.24 -13.13
CA ALA A 284 -12.86 -12.78 -12.85
C ALA A 284 -13.12 -12.95 -11.34
N SER A 285 -12.11 -13.28 -10.57
CA SER A 285 -12.22 -13.42 -9.10
C SER A 285 -12.50 -12.09 -8.42
N LEU A 286 -11.78 -11.03 -8.79
CA LEU A 286 -12.02 -9.69 -8.26
C LEU A 286 -13.38 -9.15 -8.70
N PHE A 287 -13.76 -9.37 -9.98
CA PHE A 287 -15.06 -9.02 -10.50
C PHE A 287 -16.20 -9.67 -9.70
N LYS A 288 -16.10 -10.98 -9.42
CA LYS A 288 -17.10 -11.69 -8.58
C LYS A 288 -17.21 -11.05 -7.19
N LEU A 289 -16.10 -10.68 -6.58
CA LEU A 289 -16.10 -9.99 -5.28
C LEU A 289 -16.85 -8.64 -5.37
N PHE A 290 -16.58 -7.85 -6.41
CA PHE A 290 -17.31 -6.59 -6.65
C PHE A 290 -18.81 -6.83 -6.83
N MET A 291 -19.21 -7.84 -7.59
CA MET A 291 -20.64 -8.14 -7.81
C MET A 291 -21.32 -8.56 -6.50
N LEU A 292 -20.69 -9.40 -5.69
CA LEU A 292 -21.22 -9.83 -4.39
C LEU A 292 -21.33 -8.64 -3.41
N SER A 293 -20.30 -7.83 -3.27
CA SER A 293 -20.29 -6.66 -2.36
C SER A 293 -21.33 -5.59 -2.75
N ASN A 294 -21.70 -5.53 -4.04
CA ASN A 294 -22.72 -4.64 -4.57
C ASN A 294 -24.12 -5.25 -4.67
N LEU A 295 -24.35 -6.41 -4.05
CA LEU A 295 -25.64 -7.12 -4.05
C LEU A 295 -26.18 -7.45 -5.45
N LYS A 296 -25.27 -7.81 -6.37
CA LYS A 296 -25.58 -8.18 -7.76
C LYS A 296 -25.07 -9.60 -8.08
N PRO A 297 -25.46 -10.65 -7.32
CA PRO A 297 -24.88 -11.98 -7.43
C PRO A 297 -25.09 -12.60 -8.83
N LEU A 298 -26.21 -12.34 -9.51
CA LEU A 298 -26.47 -12.86 -10.84
C LEU A 298 -25.49 -12.34 -11.90
N ARG A 299 -24.92 -11.15 -11.69
CA ARG A 299 -23.94 -10.57 -12.62
C ARG A 299 -22.52 -11.14 -12.44
N MET A 300 -22.24 -11.92 -11.41
CA MET A 300 -20.92 -12.50 -11.18
C MET A 300 -20.45 -13.45 -12.32
N PHE A 301 -21.36 -13.89 -13.16
CA PHE A 301 -21.05 -14.73 -14.32
C PHE A 301 -20.84 -13.93 -15.62
N ALA A 302 -21.05 -12.62 -15.60
CA ALA A 302 -20.99 -11.74 -16.77
C ALA A 302 -19.61 -11.10 -17.00
N HIS A 303 -18.53 -11.60 -16.39
CA HIS A 303 -17.18 -11.03 -16.49
C HIS A 303 -16.76 -10.79 -17.95
N ALA A 304 -16.89 -11.81 -18.82
CA ALA A 304 -16.46 -11.74 -20.21
C ALA A 304 -17.23 -10.73 -21.07
N SER A 305 -18.43 -10.32 -20.65
CA SER A 305 -19.25 -9.31 -21.34
C SER A 305 -19.30 -7.97 -20.61
N THR A 306 -18.46 -7.75 -19.61
CA THR A 306 -18.48 -6.52 -18.80
C THR A 306 -17.34 -5.58 -19.18
N VAL A 307 -17.67 -4.31 -19.38
CA VAL A 307 -16.77 -3.18 -19.45
C VAL A 307 -16.92 -2.33 -18.18
N SER A 308 -15.87 -1.68 -17.75
CA SER A 308 -15.93 -0.82 -16.56
C SER A 308 -14.92 0.32 -16.59
N VAL A 309 -15.30 1.42 -15.94
CA VAL A 309 -14.46 2.59 -15.71
C VAL A 309 -14.28 2.75 -14.20
N ALA A 310 -13.03 2.85 -13.74
CA ALA A 310 -12.69 3.24 -12.39
C ALA A 310 -12.71 4.77 -12.28
N VAL A 311 -13.31 5.29 -11.23
CA VAL A 311 -13.33 6.73 -10.90
C VAL A 311 -12.69 6.89 -9.53
N ALA A 312 -11.66 7.73 -9.42
CA ALA A 312 -10.95 7.96 -8.18
C ALA A 312 -10.68 9.44 -7.97
N LEU A 313 -10.88 9.92 -6.74
CA LEU A 313 -10.62 11.29 -6.33
C LEU A 313 -9.29 11.38 -5.57
N ASN A 314 -8.48 12.36 -5.90
CA ASN A 314 -7.37 12.80 -5.06
C ASN A 314 -7.94 13.77 -4.02
N ASP A 315 -8.40 13.22 -2.88
CA ASP A 315 -9.05 13.96 -1.81
C ASP A 315 -8.06 14.83 -1.03
N ALA A 316 -8.56 15.92 -0.46
CA ALA A 316 -7.75 16.81 0.35
C ALA A 316 -7.28 16.13 1.65
N GLN A 317 -6.15 16.58 2.19
CA GLN A 317 -5.69 16.22 3.54
C GLN A 317 -6.73 16.66 4.58
N GLY A 318 -7.06 15.80 5.55
CA GLY A 318 -8.05 16.13 6.59
C GLY A 318 -8.51 14.90 7.37
N GLY A 319 -9.52 15.09 8.22
CA GLY A 319 -9.98 14.03 9.12
C GLY A 319 -9.12 13.89 10.37
N THR A 320 -9.40 12.87 11.18
CA THR A 320 -8.76 12.60 12.47
C THR A 320 -8.47 11.13 12.67
N ILE A 321 -7.50 10.83 13.52
CA ILE A 321 -7.22 9.49 14.02
C ILE A 321 -7.41 9.53 15.53
N ASP A 322 -8.27 8.66 16.08
CA ASP A 322 -8.51 8.62 17.51
C ASP A 322 -7.43 7.80 18.27
N ALA A 323 -7.45 7.84 19.59
CA ALA A 323 -6.49 7.13 20.44
C ALA A 323 -6.48 5.60 20.22
N ALA A 324 -7.53 5.04 19.62
CA ALA A 324 -7.57 3.64 19.22
C ALA A 324 -7.02 3.38 17.80
N GLY A 325 -6.46 4.41 17.15
CA GLY A 325 -5.93 4.35 15.79
C GLY A 325 -7.02 4.27 14.71
N ARG A 326 -8.25 4.66 15.02
CA ARG A 326 -9.37 4.60 14.07
C ARG A 326 -9.46 5.89 13.27
N TYR A 327 -9.62 5.75 11.97
CA TYR A 327 -9.75 6.83 11.01
C TYR A 327 -11.17 7.38 10.97
N ARG A 328 -11.30 8.71 10.89
CA ARG A 328 -12.58 9.42 10.71
C ARG A 328 -12.39 10.60 9.79
N LYS A 329 -13.07 10.59 8.64
CA LYS A 329 -13.04 11.68 7.68
C LYS A 329 -14.42 11.85 7.04
N HIS A 330 -14.86 13.09 6.94
CA HIS A 330 -16.00 13.45 6.10
C HIS A 330 -15.47 13.98 4.77
N ILE A 331 -15.89 13.37 3.67
CA ILE A 331 -15.59 13.87 2.33
C ILE A 331 -16.47 15.08 2.09
N ALA A 332 -15.85 16.18 1.68
CA ALA A 332 -16.55 17.44 1.46
C ALA A 332 -17.60 17.33 0.34
N PRO A 333 -18.74 18.03 0.42
CA PRO A 333 -19.75 18.01 -0.62
C PRO A 333 -19.18 18.32 -2.00
N GLU A 334 -18.30 19.30 -2.12
CA GLU A 334 -17.65 19.72 -3.36
C GLU A 334 -16.75 18.60 -3.96
N GLU A 335 -16.20 17.74 -3.12
CA GLU A 335 -15.43 16.57 -3.55
C GLU A 335 -16.36 15.46 -4.07
N LEU A 336 -17.52 15.29 -3.43
CA LEU A 336 -18.55 14.36 -3.88
C LEU A 336 -19.19 14.81 -5.21
N ASP A 337 -19.42 16.11 -5.38
CA ASP A 337 -19.91 16.68 -6.64
C ASP A 337 -18.95 16.40 -7.82
N LYS A 338 -17.63 16.50 -7.58
CA LYS A 338 -16.63 16.13 -8.59
C LYS A 338 -16.71 14.64 -8.97
N LEU A 339 -16.92 13.77 -7.98
CA LEU A 339 -17.09 12.35 -8.21
C LEU A 339 -18.38 12.04 -8.96
N GLU A 340 -19.47 12.72 -8.66
CA GLU A 340 -20.76 12.56 -9.37
C GLU A 340 -20.66 13.05 -10.82
N ALA A 341 -20.04 14.20 -11.06
CA ALA A 341 -19.75 14.69 -12.41
C ALA A 341 -18.90 13.69 -13.22
N ALA A 342 -17.90 13.09 -12.59
CA ALA A 342 -17.04 12.08 -13.20
C ALA A 342 -17.79 10.75 -13.45
N GLU A 343 -18.76 10.38 -12.60
CA GLU A 343 -19.69 9.27 -12.89
C GLU A 343 -20.44 9.52 -14.20
N GLY A 344 -20.95 10.73 -14.42
CA GLY A 344 -21.60 11.12 -15.67
C GLY A 344 -20.69 10.94 -16.89
N ILE A 345 -19.41 11.30 -16.78
CA ILE A 345 -18.42 11.07 -17.83
C ILE A 345 -18.20 9.56 -18.06
N ALA A 346 -17.99 8.79 -16.99
CA ALA A 346 -17.79 7.34 -17.08
C ALA A 346 -18.98 6.63 -17.72
N ARG A 347 -20.21 7.06 -17.42
CA ARG A 347 -21.43 6.54 -18.05
C ARG A 347 -21.45 6.82 -19.54
N ARG A 348 -21.17 8.07 -19.98
CA ARG A 348 -21.09 8.42 -21.41
C ARG A 348 -20.04 7.61 -22.15
N ILE A 349 -18.87 7.36 -21.52
CA ILE A 349 -17.83 6.50 -22.11
C ILE A 349 -18.37 5.08 -22.33
N LEU A 350 -19.06 4.51 -21.36
CA LEU A 350 -19.62 3.16 -21.49
C LEU A 350 -20.77 3.10 -22.49
N GLU A 351 -21.64 4.09 -22.52
CA GLU A 351 -22.74 4.21 -23.49
C GLU A 351 -22.23 4.34 -24.93
N ASN A 352 -21.21 5.19 -25.14
CA ASN A 352 -20.57 5.35 -26.46
C ASN A 352 -19.85 4.08 -26.91
N ALA A 353 -19.36 3.25 -25.99
CA ALA A 353 -18.85 1.91 -26.30
C ALA A 353 -19.96 0.90 -26.64
N GLY A 354 -21.25 1.25 -26.54
CA GLY A 354 -22.37 0.38 -26.74
C GLY A 354 -22.80 -0.46 -25.53
N ALA A 355 -22.31 -0.15 -24.35
CA ALA A 355 -22.65 -0.87 -23.15
C ALA A 355 -24.08 -0.55 -22.67
N ARG A 356 -24.72 -1.54 -22.05
CA ARG A 356 -26.09 -1.46 -21.52
C ARG A 356 -26.14 -1.86 -20.05
N GLY A 357 -27.25 -1.50 -19.37
CA GLY A 357 -27.46 -1.88 -17.96
C GLY A 357 -26.38 -1.32 -17.02
N ILE A 358 -25.98 -0.06 -17.26
CA ILE A 358 -24.91 0.62 -16.56
C ILE A 358 -25.30 0.90 -15.11
N PHE A 359 -24.38 0.62 -14.18
CA PHE A 359 -24.57 0.87 -12.76
C PHE A 359 -23.24 1.23 -12.08
N ARG A 360 -23.32 1.96 -10.98
CA ARG A 360 -22.20 2.32 -10.13
C ARG A 360 -22.07 1.33 -8.96
N SER A 361 -20.83 1.01 -8.59
CA SER A 361 -20.55 0.30 -7.34
C SER A 361 -20.73 1.21 -6.10
N LYS A 362 -20.70 0.60 -4.93
CA LYS A 362 -20.49 1.35 -3.69
C LYS A 362 -19.14 2.07 -3.73
N TYR A 363 -19.03 3.15 -2.95
CA TYR A 363 -17.76 3.80 -2.72
C TYR A 363 -16.82 2.91 -1.92
N VAL A 364 -15.53 2.99 -2.25
CA VAL A 364 -14.41 2.41 -1.52
C VAL A 364 -13.40 3.49 -1.23
N ALA A 365 -12.49 3.24 -0.31
CA ALA A 365 -11.34 4.11 -0.07
C ALA A 365 -10.05 3.36 -0.40
N GLY A 366 -9.04 4.08 -0.83
CA GLY A 366 -7.66 3.61 -0.83
C GLY A 366 -7.10 3.53 0.60
N THR A 367 -5.92 2.98 0.72
CA THR A 367 -5.21 2.93 2.00
C THR A 367 -4.79 4.36 2.41
N PRO A 368 -5.08 4.80 3.65
CA PRO A 368 -4.71 6.14 4.11
C PRO A 368 -3.22 6.43 4.03
N GLY A 369 -2.87 7.66 3.65
CA GLY A 369 -1.51 8.20 3.67
C GLY A 369 -1.51 9.63 4.21
N GLY A 370 -0.33 10.27 4.30
CA GLY A 370 -0.19 11.61 4.85
C GLY A 370 -0.43 11.68 6.36
N VAL A 371 -0.27 10.57 7.07
CA VAL A 371 -0.48 10.47 8.51
C VAL A 371 0.73 10.95 9.29
N LEU A 372 1.91 10.67 8.76
CA LEU A 372 3.20 11.03 9.35
C LEU A 372 4.00 11.87 8.36
N TRP A 373 4.75 12.82 8.86
CA TRP A 373 5.52 13.78 8.06
C TRP A 373 6.97 13.82 8.50
N VAL A 374 7.87 13.78 7.52
CA VAL A 374 9.30 14.02 7.74
C VAL A 374 9.51 15.50 8.10
N GLY A 375 10.32 15.75 9.11
CA GLY A 375 10.54 17.08 9.69
C GLY A 375 9.54 17.47 10.78
N GLU A 376 8.52 16.66 11.05
CA GLU A 376 7.54 16.89 12.12
C GLU A 376 7.46 15.67 13.06
N HIS A 377 7.03 14.54 12.55
CA HIS A 377 6.89 13.30 13.32
C HIS A 377 8.16 12.42 13.26
N LEU A 378 8.90 12.58 12.18
CA LEU A 378 10.10 11.80 11.87
C LEU A 378 11.23 12.72 11.41
N ASP A 379 12.44 12.34 11.70
CA ASP A 379 13.61 12.95 11.07
C ASP A 379 13.82 12.44 9.62
N ARG A 380 14.87 12.94 8.96
CA ARG A 380 15.20 12.52 7.59
C ARG A 380 15.65 11.08 7.47
N ASP A 381 16.01 10.43 8.57
CA ASP A 381 16.37 9.02 8.64
C ASP A 381 15.20 8.14 9.08
N LEU A 382 13.98 8.73 9.09
CA LEU A 382 12.72 8.08 9.45
C LEU A 382 12.63 7.64 10.91
N GLN A 383 13.48 8.18 11.79
CA GLN A 383 13.40 7.96 13.22
C GLN A 383 12.34 8.87 13.85
N THR A 384 11.58 8.34 14.77
CA THR A 384 10.61 9.11 15.57
C THR A 384 11.34 9.90 16.67
N ARG A 385 10.59 10.73 17.43
CA ARG A 385 11.12 11.36 18.66
C ARG A 385 11.55 10.35 19.75
N ILE A 386 11.11 9.09 19.65
CA ILE A 386 11.61 8.01 20.51
C ILE A 386 12.84 7.41 19.80
N PRO A 387 14.04 7.55 20.37
CA PRO A 387 15.25 6.98 19.80
C PRO A 387 15.11 5.49 19.52
N ASP A 388 15.71 5.02 18.41
CA ASP A 388 15.70 3.64 17.95
C ASP A 388 14.32 3.11 17.46
N LEU A 389 13.30 3.98 17.38
CA LEU A 389 12.00 3.69 16.78
C LEU A 389 11.88 4.40 15.43
N TYR A 390 11.72 3.62 14.38
CA TYR A 390 11.61 4.08 12.98
C TYR A 390 10.27 3.71 12.38
N VAL A 391 9.84 4.45 11.35
CA VAL A 391 8.66 4.12 10.57
C VAL A 391 9.01 4.10 9.08
N CYS A 392 8.58 3.05 8.37
CA CYS A 392 8.74 2.96 6.91
C CYS A 392 7.55 2.24 6.30
N ASP A 393 6.43 2.94 6.11
CA ASP A 393 5.24 2.39 5.45
C ASP A 393 4.34 3.48 4.82
N GLN A 394 3.14 3.08 4.38
CA GLN A 394 2.16 3.94 3.73
C GLN A 394 1.80 5.21 4.51
N SER A 395 1.94 5.23 5.84
CA SER A 395 1.64 6.40 6.68
C SER A 395 2.49 7.62 6.32
N LEU A 396 3.69 7.40 5.73
CA LEU A 396 4.66 8.43 5.32
C LEU A 396 4.38 9.04 3.95
N VAL A 397 3.54 8.43 3.13
CA VAL A 397 3.31 8.92 1.76
C VAL A 397 2.59 10.27 1.84
N PRO A 398 3.20 11.37 1.38
CA PRO A 398 2.73 12.72 1.70
C PRO A 398 1.64 13.24 0.77
N ASP A 399 1.38 12.58 -0.35
CA ASP A 399 0.43 13.04 -1.36
C ASP A 399 -0.34 11.85 -1.96
N VAL A 400 -1.64 12.00 -2.08
CA VAL A 400 -2.57 11.02 -2.66
C VAL A 400 -2.27 10.67 -4.13
N LYS A 401 -1.57 11.54 -4.86
CA LYS A 401 -1.15 11.31 -6.26
C LYS A 401 0.01 10.32 -6.38
N ILE A 402 0.76 10.11 -5.31
CA ILE A 402 1.91 9.22 -5.30
C ILE A 402 1.43 7.77 -5.27
N THR A 403 1.92 6.96 -6.22
CA THR A 403 1.75 5.51 -6.13
C THR A 403 2.80 4.96 -5.16
N PRO A 404 2.40 4.42 -4.01
CA PRO A 404 3.30 4.29 -2.86
C PRO A 404 4.39 3.23 -3.03
N LEU A 405 4.15 2.16 -3.77
CA LEU A 405 4.98 0.96 -3.71
C LEU A 405 6.46 1.24 -4.00
N VAL A 406 6.78 1.90 -5.12
CA VAL A 406 8.18 2.20 -5.49
C VAL A 406 8.84 3.14 -4.49
N VAL A 407 8.12 4.18 -4.05
CA VAL A 407 8.60 5.11 -3.01
C VAL A 407 8.92 4.37 -1.72
N LEU A 408 8.05 3.47 -1.29
CA LEU A 408 8.26 2.68 -0.07
C LEU A 408 9.46 1.75 -0.17
N VAL A 409 9.72 1.16 -1.34
CA VAL A 409 10.93 0.36 -1.55
C VAL A 409 12.18 1.24 -1.52
N CYS A 410 12.15 2.43 -2.13
CA CYS A 410 13.26 3.40 -2.07
C CYS A 410 13.54 3.84 -0.62
N LEU A 411 12.52 4.23 0.13
CA LEU A 411 12.65 4.62 1.55
C LEU A 411 13.22 3.48 2.39
N ALA A 412 12.77 2.25 2.17
CA ALA A 412 13.26 1.08 2.89
C ALA A 412 14.74 0.78 2.58
N LYS A 413 15.17 0.92 1.32
CA LYS A 413 16.59 0.78 0.94
C LYS A 413 17.46 1.84 1.62
N ARG A 414 17.01 3.09 1.59
CA ARG A 414 17.70 4.20 2.26
C ARG A 414 17.82 3.94 3.78
N LEU A 415 16.71 3.58 4.42
CA LEU A 415 16.70 3.26 5.85
C LEU A 415 17.59 2.05 6.18
N ALA A 416 17.61 1.01 5.36
CA ALA A 416 18.48 -0.14 5.54
C ALA A 416 19.98 0.25 5.50
N ASN A 417 20.34 1.18 4.59
CA ASN A 417 21.70 1.72 4.53
C ASN A 417 22.06 2.50 5.80
N HIS A 418 21.16 3.40 6.25
CA HIS A 418 21.34 4.16 7.48
C HIS A 418 21.51 3.24 8.71
N LEU A 419 20.60 2.28 8.90
CA LEU A 419 20.64 1.35 10.03
C LEU A 419 21.92 0.50 10.03
N ALA A 420 22.35 0.02 8.87
CA ALA A 420 23.56 -0.78 8.78
C ALA A 420 24.83 0.01 9.13
N LEU A 421 24.86 1.30 8.84
CA LEU A 421 25.96 2.19 9.24
C LEU A 421 25.92 2.45 10.74
N SER A 422 24.78 2.87 11.27
CA SER A 422 24.61 3.21 12.69
C SER A 422 24.83 2.03 13.64
N LEU A 423 24.62 0.79 13.18
CA LEU A 423 24.84 -0.42 13.97
C LEU A 423 26.29 -0.91 13.96
N ARG A 424 27.11 -0.42 13.02
CA ARG A 424 28.57 -0.72 12.95
C ARG A 424 29.41 0.25 13.76
N GLU A 425 28.90 1.45 14.05
CA GLU A 425 29.59 2.41 14.88
C GLU A 425 29.63 1.91 16.34
N PRO A 426 30.80 1.93 17.02
CA PRO A 426 30.86 1.61 18.44
C PRO A 426 29.98 2.61 19.21
N VAL A 427 29.15 2.10 20.12
CA VAL A 427 28.39 2.96 21.05
C VAL A 427 29.39 3.73 21.89
N VAL A 428 29.58 5.02 21.58
CA VAL A 428 30.32 5.93 22.48
C VAL A 428 29.36 6.19 23.64
N PRO A 429 29.68 5.76 24.88
CA PRO A 429 28.82 6.05 26.01
C PRO A 429 28.76 7.58 26.20
N GLU A 430 27.54 8.11 26.37
CA GLU A 430 27.38 9.52 26.74
C GLU A 430 28.22 9.82 27.98
N PRO A 431 28.94 10.94 27.98
CA PRO A 431 29.71 11.33 29.16
C PRO A 431 28.76 11.48 30.35
N VAL A 432 28.99 10.70 31.38
CA VAL A 432 28.27 10.82 32.66
C VAL A 432 28.46 12.28 33.11
N PRO A 433 27.36 13.04 33.37
CA PRO A 433 27.51 14.40 33.90
C PRO A 433 28.33 14.33 35.15
N SER A 434 29.47 15.03 35.18
CA SER A 434 30.29 15.11 36.38
C SER A 434 29.44 15.74 37.48
N ALA A 435 29.21 14.98 38.57
CA ALA A 435 28.60 15.53 39.77
C ALA A 435 29.41 16.75 40.17
N ALA A 436 28.78 17.92 40.09
CA ALA A 436 29.39 19.13 40.63
C ALA A 436 29.60 18.89 42.13
N VAL A 437 30.88 18.79 42.52
CA VAL A 437 31.25 18.79 43.92
C VAL A 437 30.98 20.19 44.45
N ALA A 438 29.99 20.29 45.36
CA ALA A 438 29.67 21.49 46.12
C ALA A 438 30.68 21.73 47.25
#